data_5247fff7995654a987ec50c8835c77eb
#
_entry.id   5247fff7995654a987ec50c8835c77eb
#
_cell.length_a   1.000
_cell.length_b   1.000
_cell.length_c   1.000
_cell.angle_alpha   90.00
_cell.angle_beta   90.00
_cell.angle_gamma   90.00
#
_symmetry.space_group_name_H-M   'P 1'
#
loop_
_entity.id
_entity.type
_entity.pdbx_description
1 polymer ?
#
loop_
_entity_poly.entity_id
_entity_poly.type
_entity_poly.pdbx_seq_one_letter_code
_entity_poly.pdbx_strand_id
1 'polypeptide(L)'
;MKHTYESLDYEALTCLTGDPFVDAGGFVLEELAKQYPDYDILDLIMLATHIYVDCWDAKINTFFLNSKITQPAFNTAEKKKKETQNYFMNLLNDTAPHIEGYCRITGRKTNLFPAGRDNSVLSGSSTFVNFHHSFDAGLMLSKEMLIRCHFIPLACEQMQGKIGLISSSNPATAAFYAKECLLKTQKTLGENRSKGVLKNESRSPGTALFRFLDYLFSMLNPTREEQLTLYHFTNFGASPEAEIYALPFPTFQFYREARRPVYAECWNKFIAAHYRTTEYKNATYQMERNVFVATEKKETRTLSEDEFQYWSNAIYNKLMRNQSIVKEIRKWSIDQFFDFRLLKCYLINIRHMKNETIEKIQQIADFILSHFEETQMKKVLTTLNAVKNSFMLRRFILRIVAENYQQNGELLVSVNDYVNYLFPDTGSWAETRDVLLIAIYQKLHELHLKVDVDVDELDEDDFVDDID
;
A
#
# COMPACT_ATOMS: atom_id res chain seq x y z
N MET A 1 -5.57 -31.88 -10.86
CA MET A 1 -6.12 -32.44 -9.62
C MET A 1 -7.13 -33.51 -9.94
N LYS A 2 -7.05 -34.70 -9.30
CA LYS A 2 -8.03 -35.79 -9.47
C LYS A 2 -9.33 -35.44 -8.73
N HIS A 3 -10.47 -35.80 -9.35
CA HIS A 3 -11.80 -35.65 -8.77
C HIS A 3 -12.21 -36.95 -8.08
N THR A 4 -11.91 -37.06 -6.79
CA THR A 4 -12.12 -38.31 -6.01
C THR A 4 -13.40 -38.26 -5.17
N TYR A 5 -13.89 -37.07 -4.82
CA TYR A 5 -15.01 -36.85 -3.90
C TYR A 5 -16.25 -36.39 -4.64
N GLU A 6 -17.30 -37.19 -4.72
CA GLU A 6 -18.52 -36.91 -5.48
C GLU A 6 -19.32 -35.70 -4.93
N SER A 7 -19.29 -35.49 -3.61
CA SER A 7 -20.04 -34.41 -2.94
C SER A 7 -19.30 -33.07 -2.92
N LEU A 8 -18.10 -32.98 -3.53
CA LEU A 8 -17.30 -31.77 -3.56
C LEU A 8 -17.57 -30.99 -4.84
N ASP A 9 -17.89 -29.70 -4.70
CA ASP A 9 -17.97 -28.76 -5.83
C ASP A 9 -16.55 -28.28 -6.20
N TYR A 10 -15.92 -28.93 -7.17
CA TYR A 10 -14.56 -28.62 -7.62
C TYR A 10 -14.45 -27.23 -8.28
N GLU A 11 -15.54 -26.74 -8.88
CA GLU A 11 -15.56 -25.37 -9.44
C GLU A 11 -15.52 -24.34 -8.31
N ALA A 12 -16.24 -24.58 -7.22
CA ALA A 12 -16.25 -23.71 -6.05
C ALA A 12 -14.90 -23.62 -5.34
N LEU A 13 -13.97 -24.56 -5.56
CA LEU A 13 -12.62 -24.51 -5.00
C LEU A 13 -11.74 -23.41 -5.60
N THR A 14 -12.03 -22.92 -6.81
CA THR A 14 -11.18 -21.96 -7.53
C THR A 14 -11.93 -20.78 -8.11
N CYS A 15 -13.29 -20.83 -8.20
CA CYS A 15 -14.08 -19.70 -8.69
C CYS A 15 -13.93 -18.46 -7.80
N LEU A 16 -14.05 -17.27 -8.38
CA LEU A 16 -14.02 -16.01 -7.64
C LEU A 16 -15.26 -15.89 -6.75
N THR A 17 -15.05 -15.49 -5.50
CA THR A 17 -16.11 -15.26 -4.52
C THR A 17 -16.30 -13.78 -4.20
N GLY A 18 -15.26 -12.97 -4.41
CA GLY A 18 -15.18 -11.59 -3.96
C GLY A 18 -14.68 -11.43 -2.53
N ASP A 19 -14.47 -12.54 -1.79
CA ASP A 19 -13.76 -12.52 -0.51
C ASP A 19 -12.25 -12.61 -0.76
N PRO A 20 -11.46 -11.58 -0.41
CA PRO A 20 -10.04 -11.53 -0.75
C PRO A 20 -9.21 -12.63 -0.11
N PHE A 21 -9.60 -13.11 1.08
CA PHE A 21 -8.86 -14.15 1.79
C PHE A 21 -9.12 -15.53 1.17
N VAL A 22 -10.39 -15.83 0.98
CA VAL A 22 -10.78 -17.10 0.38
C VAL A 22 -10.32 -17.19 -1.08
N ASP A 23 -10.40 -16.10 -1.82
CA ASP A 23 -9.92 -16.06 -3.20
C ASP A 23 -8.39 -16.26 -3.27
N ALA A 24 -7.62 -15.67 -2.35
CA ALA A 24 -6.19 -15.93 -2.26
C ALA A 24 -5.86 -17.40 -2.01
N GLY A 25 -6.58 -18.06 -1.10
CA GLY A 25 -6.46 -19.52 -0.89
C GLY A 25 -6.83 -20.32 -2.13
N GLY A 26 -7.84 -19.88 -2.88
CA GLY A 26 -8.26 -20.50 -4.15
C GLY A 26 -7.18 -20.39 -5.24
N PHE A 27 -6.51 -19.24 -5.36
CA PHE A 27 -5.40 -19.05 -6.31
C PHE A 27 -4.19 -19.96 -5.99
N VAL A 28 -3.86 -20.12 -4.70
CA VAL A 28 -2.81 -21.06 -4.27
C VAL A 28 -3.20 -22.48 -4.60
N LEU A 29 -4.43 -22.89 -4.29
CA LEU A 29 -4.94 -24.22 -4.58
C LEU A 29 -4.91 -24.53 -6.09
N GLU A 30 -5.36 -23.56 -6.93
CA GLU A 30 -5.31 -23.68 -8.38
C GLU A 30 -3.87 -23.89 -8.89
N GLU A 31 -2.91 -23.16 -8.34
CA GLU A 31 -1.51 -23.28 -8.73
C GLU A 31 -0.90 -24.63 -8.30
N LEU A 32 -1.17 -25.07 -7.06
CA LEU A 32 -0.74 -26.40 -6.59
C LEU A 32 -1.38 -27.53 -7.40
N ALA A 33 -2.66 -27.41 -7.77
CA ALA A 33 -3.34 -28.39 -8.60
C ALA A 33 -2.73 -28.50 -10.02
N LYS A 34 -2.17 -27.42 -10.56
CA LYS A 34 -1.40 -27.42 -11.82
C LYS A 34 -0.04 -28.09 -11.66
N GLN A 35 0.65 -27.82 -10.54
CA GLN A 35 1.96 -28.41 -10.25
C GLN A 35 1.88 -29.90 -9.95
N TYR A 36 0.78 -30.36 -9.31
CA TYR A 36 0.55 -31.74 -8.88
C TYR A 36 -0.74 -32.30 -9.48
N PRO A 37 -0.80 -32.56 -10.81
CA PRO A 37 -2.04 -32.96 -11.49
C PRO A 37 -2.58 -34.33 -11.03
N ASP A 38 -1.71 -35.19 -10.51
CA ASP A 38 -2.05 -36.53 -10.02
C ASP A 38 -2.57 -36.54 -8.59
N TYR A 39 -2.48 -35.47 -7.83
CA TYR A 39 -3.01 -35.35 -6.48
C TYR A 39 -4.50 -35.08 -6.48
N ASP A 40 -5.20 -35.64 -5.51
CA ASP A 40 -6.56 -35.20 -5.18
C ASP A 40 -6.54 -34.04 -4.17
N ILE A 41 -7.72 -33.58 -3.77
CA ILE A 41 -7.81 -32.40 -2.87
C ILE A 41 -7.23 -32.73 -1.48
N LEU A 42 -7.37 -33.95 -0.97
CA LEU A 42 -6.81 -34.33 0.32
C LEU A 42 -5.28 -34.39 0.27
N ASP A 43 -4.70 -34.87 -0.83
CA ASP A 43 -3.26 -34.87 -1.05
C ASP A 43 -2.70 -33.43 -1.02
N LEU A 44 -3.38 -32.48 -1.70
CA LEU A 44 -2.98 -31.06 -1.70
C LEU A 44 -3.11 -30.40 -0.31
N ILE A 45 -4.17 -30.72 0.44
CA ILE A 45 -4.34 -30.29 1.83
C ILE A 45 -3.19 -30.82 2.70
N MET A 46 -2.83 -32.09 2.52
CA MET A 46 -1.75 -32.70 3.29
C MET A 46 -0.37 -32.18 2.88
N LEU A 47 -0.18 -31.80 1.62
CA LEU A 47 1.03 -31.10 1.16
C LEU A 47 1.20 -29.74 1.89
N ALA A 48 0.15 -28.92 1.94
CA ALA A 48 0.16 -27.67 2.70
C ALA A 48 0.37 -27.92 4.20
N THR A 49 -0.31 -28.94 4.77
CA THR A 49 -0.15 -29.32 6.17
C THR A 49 1.27 -29.74 6.50
N HIS A 50 1.94 -30.48 5.61
CA HIS A 50 3.35 -30.84 5.77
C HIS A 50 4.22 -29.58 5.87
N ILE A 51 4.03 -28.60 4.99
CA ILE A 51 4.74 -27.31 5.06
C ILE A 51 4.53 -26.66 6.43
N TYR A 52 3.29 -26.55 6.88
CA TYR A 52 2.97 -25.87 8.14
C TYR A 52 3.52 -26.58 9.37
N VAL A 53 3.46 -27.91 9.41
CA VAL A 53 3.84 -28.71 10.58
C VAL A 53 5.34 -28.98 10.60
N ASP A 54 5.90 -29.50 9.51
CA ASP A 54 7.28 -29.99 9.48
C ASP A 54 8.29 -28.90 9.13
N CYS A 55 7.93 -27.96 8.23
CA CYS A 55 8.86 -26.92 7.81
C CYS A 55 8.71 -25.62 8.62
N TRP A 56 7.49 -25.28 9.05
CA TRP A 56 7.20 -24.04 9.78
C TRP A 56 7.01 -24.24 11.29
N ASP A 57 7.24 -25.46 11.80
CA ASP A 57 7.11 -25.77 13.23
C ASP A 57 5.74 -25.34 13.82
N ALA A 58 4.68 -25.54 13.02
CA ALA A 58 3.30 -25.16 13.32
C ALA A 58 3.08 -23.66 13.65
N LYS A 59 3.97 -22.75 13.19
CA LYS A 59 3.91 -21.31 13.49
C LYS A 59 2.92 -20.57 12.58
N ILE A 60 1.65 -20.93 12.64
CA ILE A 60 0.56 -20.30 11.89
C ILE A 60 -0.55 -19.73 12.80
N ASN A 61 -0.24 -19.43 14.07
CA ASN A 61 -1.21 -18.88 15.03
C ASN A 61 -1.78 -17.53 14.60
N THR A 62 -1.06 -16.76 13.78
CA THR A 62 -1.54 -15.50 13.19
C THR A 62 -2.70 -15.67 12.22
N PHE A 63 -2.89 -16.87 11.68
CA PHE A 63 -4.03 -17.24 10.83
C PHE A 63 -5.08 -18.02 11.61
N PHE A 64 -4.69 -19.09 12.29
CA PHE A 64 -5.58 -20.02 12.96
C PHE A 64 -5.17 -20.27 14.40
N LEU A 65 -6.03 -19.87 15.33
CA LEU A 65 -5.81 -20.07 16.74
C LEU A 65 -6.56 -21.31 17.20
N ASN A 66 -5.84 -22.21 17.90
CA ASN A 66 -6.39 -23.51 18.37
C ASN A 66 -6.86 -24.46 17.26
N SER A 67 -6.28 -24.34 16.06
CA SER A 67 -6.53 -25.30 14.96
C SER A 67 -5.94 -26.69 15.28
N LYS A 68 -6.21 -27.65 14.42
CA LYS A 68 -5.59 -28.99 14.53
C LYS A 68 -4.06 -28.93 14.46
N ILE A 69 -3.50 -27.87 13.88
CA ILE A 69 -2.06 -27.63 13.77
C ILE A 69 -1.50 -26.87 14.97
N THR A 70 -2.21 -25.85 15.46
CA THR A 70 -1.69 -24.93 16.48
C THR A 70 -2.07 -25.27 17.91
N GLN A 71 -3.06 -26.16 18.09
CA GLN A 71 -3.57 -26.52 19.41
C GLN A 71 -2.52 -27.26 20.24
N PRO A 72 -2.23 -26.81 21.49
CA PRO A 72 -1.21 -27.45 22.35
C PRO A 72 -1.49 -28.91 22.69
N ALA A 73 -2.75 -29.36 22.70
CA ALA A 73 -3.13 -30.75 22.94
C ALA A 73 -2.58 -31.72 21.89
N PHE A 74 -2.28 -31.24 20.68
CA PHE A 74 -1.65 -32.00 19.62
C PHE A 74 -0.15 -31.70 19.61
N ASN A 75 0.60 -32.38 20.47
CA ASN A 75 1.98 -32.03 20.82
C ASN A 75 3.05 -32.64 19.90
N THR A 76 2.69 -33.56 18.97
CA THR A 76 3.64 -34.13 18.00
C THR A 76 3.22 -33.80 16.56
N ALA A 77 4.19 -33.77 15.64
CA ALA A 77 3.96 -33.54 14.22
C ALA A 77 3.00 -34.56 13.60
N GLU A 78 3.16 -35.86 13.95
CA GLU A 78 2.32 -36.96 13.48
C GLU A 78 0.88 -36.73 13.93
N LYS A 79 0.67 -36.38 15.20
CA LYS A 79 -0.66 -36.13 15.76
C LYS A 79 -1.33 -34.94 15.08
N LYS A 80 -0.62 -33.85 14.88
CA LYS A 80 -1.13 -32.69 14.15
C LYS A 80 -1.55 -33.03 12.72
N LYS A 81 -0.71 -33.72 11.98
CA LYS A 81 -1.03 -34.18 10.60
C LYS A 81 -2.22 -35.10 10.57
N LYS A 82 -2.27 -36.10 11.47
CA LYS A 82 -3.37 -37.06 11.56
C LYS A 82 -4.71 -36.39 11.90
N GLU A 83 -4.73 -35.49 12.88
CA GLU A 83 -5.94 -34.75 13.25
C GLU A 83 -6.41 -33.79 12.18
N THR A 84 -5.49 -33.18 11.44
CA THR A 84 -5.82 -32.35 10.28
C THR A 84 -6.39 -33.18 9.15
N GLN A 85 -5.79 -34.33 8.85
CA GLN A 85 -6.31 -35.29 7.87
C GLN A 85 -7.73 -35.77 8.22
N ASN A 86 -7.94 -36.19 9.47
CA ASN A 86 -9.25 -36.62 9.94
C ASN A 86 -10.31 -35.51 9.81
N TYR A 87 -9.95 -34.27 10.16
CA TYR A 87 -10.84 -33.12 10.03
C TYR A 87 -11.29 -32.92 8.58
N PHE A 88 -10.37 -32.90 7.63
CA PHE A 88 -10.72 -32.69 6.23
C PHE A 88 -11.40 -33.91 5.59
N MET A 89 -11.03 -35.14 5.98
CA MET A 89 -11.76 -36.33 5.56
C MET A 89 -13.23 -36.28 5.99
N ASN A 90 -13.50 -35.83 7.22
CA ASN A 90 -14.87 -35.73 7.72
C ASN A 90 -15.65 -34.62 6.97
N LEU A 91 -15.00 -33.51 6.58
CA LEU A 91 -15.60 -32.48 5.73
C LEU A 91 -15.92 -33.03 4.32
N LEU A 92 -14.94 -33.66 3.69
CA LEU A 92 -15.04 -34.17 2.32
C LEU A 92 -16.13 -35.25 2.18
N ASN A 93 -16.32 -36.10 3.22
CA ASN A 93 -17.32 -37.18 3.23
C ASN A 93 -18.66 -36.75 3.86
N ASP A 94 -18.85 -35.46 4.19
CA ASP A 94 -20.04 -34.93 4.88
C ASP A 94 -20.40 -35.67 6.20
N THR A 95 -19.40 -36.23 6.87
CA THR A 95 -19.56 -36.93 8.18
C THR A 95 -19.37 -35.99 9.37
N ALA A 96 -18.79 -34.78 9.15
CA ALA A 96 -18.73 -33.73 10.17
C ALA A 96 -20.14 -33.19 10.45
N PRO A 97 -20.43 -32.74 11.69
CA PRO A 97 -21.69 -32.05 12.00
C PRO A 97 -21.90 -30.82 11.10
N HIS A 98 -23.05 -30.77 10.45
CA HIS A 98 -23.40 -29.72 9.51
C HIS A 98 -24.90 -29.40 9.56
N ILE A 99 -25.27 -28.26 8.98
CA ILE A 99 -26.64 -27.84 8.75
C ILE A 99 -26.83 -27.48 7.27
N GLU A 100 -28.03 -27.67 6.74
CA GLU A 100 -28.35 -27.10 5.43
C GLU A 100 -28.63 -25.60 5.53
N GLY A 101 -28.05 -24.79 4.63
CA GLY A 101 -28.29 -23.36 4.63
C GLY A 101 -27.53 -22.64 3.51
N TYR A 102 -27.39 -21.34 3.64
CA TYR A 102 -26.68 -20.49 2.67
C TYR A 102 -25.29 -20.15 3.17
N CYS A 103 -24.27 -20.55 2.42
CA CYS A 103 -22.88 -20.20 2.73
C CYS A 103 -22.70 -18.66 2.79
N ARG A 104 -22.09 -18.16 3.86
CA ARG A 104 -21.93 -16.72 4.07
C ARG A 104 -21.04 -16.02 3.04
N ILE A 105 -20.13 -16.75 2.41
CA ILE A 105 -19.23 -16.20 1.39
C ILE A 105 -19.88 -16.28 0.00
N THR A 106 -20.40 -17.46 -0.37
CA THR A 106 -20.87 -17.69 -1.74
C THR A 106 -22.36 -17.41 -1.95
N GLY A 107 -23.16 -17.32 -0.88
CA GLY A 107 -24.61 -17.23 -0.94
C GLY A 107 -25.32 -18.48 -1.51
N ARG A 108 -24.59 -19.57 -1.79
CA ARG A 108 -25.14 -20.82 -2.31
C ARG A 108 -25.73 -21.67 -1.20
N LYS A 109 -26.86 -22.32 -1.47
CA LYS A 109 -27.46 -23.29 -0.55
C LYS A 109 -26.70 -24.60 -0.63
N THR A 110 -26.20 -25.09 0.52
CA THR A 110 -25.38 -26.29 0.63
C THR A 110 -25.28 -26.74 2.09
N ASN A 111 -24.58 -27.87 2.35
CA ASN A 111 -24.14 -28.23 3.68
C ASN A 111 -23.14 -27.23 4.23
N LEU A 112 -23.42 -26.71 5.41
CA LEU A 112 -22.61 -25.68 6.08
C LEU A 112 -21.96 -26.24 7.34
N PHE A 113 -20.71 -25.88 7.53
CA PHE A 113 -19.89 -26.31 8.66
C PHE A 113 -19.48 -25.09 9.49
N PRO A 114 -19.31 -25.26 10.82
CA PRO A 114 -18.87 -24.15 11.68
C PRO A 114 -17.49 -23.62 11.28
N ALA A 115 -17.38 -22.30 11.13
CA ALA A 115 -16.14 -21.58 10.89
C ALA A 115 -15.83 -20.66 12.08
N GLY A 116 -14.59 -20.73 12.55
CA GLY A 116 -14.11 -19.95 13.68
C GLY A 116 -12.61 -19.69 13.58
N ARG A 117 -12.02 -19.19 14.67
CA ARG A 117 -10.58 -18.86 14.73
C ARG A 117 -9.65 -20.05 14.46
N ASP A 118 -10.15 -21.27 14.53
CA ASP A 118 -9.40 -22.51 14.33
C ASP A 118 -9.32 -22.93 12.86
N ASN A 119 -10.21 -22.47 11.99
CA ASN A 119 -10.28 -22.89 10.59
C ASN A 119 -10.63 -21.79 9.59
N SER A 120 -10.87 -20.55 10.06
CA SER A 120 -11.14 -19.38 9.22
C SER A 120 -10.39 -18.15 9.73
N VAL A 121 -9.89 -17.30 8.84
CA VAL A 121 -9.17 -16.08 9.21
C VAL A 121 -10.14 -14.97 9.62
N LEU A 122 -9.70 -14.12 10.55
CA LEU A 122 -10.45 -12.95 11.05
C LEU A 122 -11.85 -13.29 11.58
N SER A 123 -12.07 -14.53 11.95
CA SER A 123 -13.32 -15.00 12.56
C SER A 123 -13.24 -14.93 14.08
N GLY A 124 -14.36 -14.70 14.73
CA GLY A 124 -14.47 -14.88 16.18
C GLY A 124 -14.40 -16.35 16.61
N SER A 125 -14.50 -16.63 17.90
CA SER A 125 -14.67 -18.00 18.39
C SER A 125 -15.95 -18.62 17.81
N SER A 126 -15.87 -19.89 17.39
CA SER A 126 -17.04 -20.63 16.88
C SER A 126 -18.17 -20.77 17.92
N THR A 127 -17.85 -20.60 19.21
CA THR A 127 -18.83 -20.61 20.31
C THR A 127 -19.39 -19.22 20.62
N PHE A 128 -18.88 -18.16 19.98
CA PHE A 128 -19.36 -16.80 20.22
C PHE A 128 -20.65 -16.57 19.43
N VAL A 129 -21.74 -16.39 20.16
CA VAL A 129 -23.05 -16.01 19.60
C VAL A 129 -23.02 -14.54 19.22
N ASN A 130 -23.31 -14.21 17.97
CA ASN A 130 -23.33 -12.82 17.53
C ASN A 130 -24.67 -12.43 16.92
N PHE A 131 -25.01 -11.18 17.11
CA PHE A 131 -26.27 -10.60 16.68
C PHE A 131 -26.50 -10.68 15.16
N HIS A 132 -25.45 -10.50 14.36
CA HIS A 132 -25.54 -10.51 12.90
C HIS A 132 -25.82 -11.89 12.28
N HIS A 133 -25.66 -12.95 13.05
CA HIS A 133 -25.92 -14.32 12.63
C HIS A 133 -27.20 -14.89 13.26
N SER A 134 -28.18 -14.04 13.55
CA SER A 134 -29.45 -14.49 14.14
C SER A 134 -29.25 -15.26 15.44
N PHE A 135 -28.24 -14.86 16.23
CA PHE A 135 -27.81 -15.51 17.47
C PHE A 135 -27.19 -16.90 17.30
N ASP A 136 -26.85 -17.29 16.06
CA ASP A 136 -26.08 -18.51 15.84
C ASP A 136 -24.62 -18.35 16.21
N ALA A 137 -23.95 -19.43 16.59
CA ALA A 137 -22.55 -19.43 16.95
C ALA A 137 -21.65 -19.39 15.71
N GLY A 138 -20.74 -18.39 15.66
CA GLY A 138 -19.71 -18.28 14.62
C GLY A 138 -20.25 -17.99 13.23
N LEU A 139 -19.45 -18.34 12.22
CA LEU A 139 -19.79 -18.31 10.80
C LEU A 139 -20.14 -19.72 10.33
N MET A 140 -21.03 -19.82 9.34
CA MET A 140 -21.36 -21.08 8.69
C MET A 140 -20.92 -21.03 7.23
N LEU A 141 -19.95 -21.86 6.87
CA LEU A 141 -19.33 -21.91 5.54
C LEU A 141 -19.47 -23.29 4.90
N SER A 142 -19.46 -23.32 3.58
CA SER A 142 -19.34 -24.58 2.85
C SER A 142 -17.96 -25.20 3.04
N LYS A 143 -17.84 -26.51 2.81
CA LYS A 143 -16.57 -27.22 2.92
C LYS A 143 -15.52 -26.70 1.96
N GLU A 144 -15.91 -26.27 0.76
CA GLU A 144 -15.02 -25.69 -0.24
C GLU A 144 -14.35 -24.42 0.28
N MET A 145 -15.12 -23.55 0.95
CA MET A 145 -14.58 -22.32 1.55
C MET A 145 -13.62 -22.61 2.69
N LEU A 146 -13.93 -23.57 3.56
CA LEU A 146 -13.02 -24.00 4.63
C LEU A 146 -11.73 -24.65 4.09
N ILE A 147 -11.84 -25.42 2.99
CA ILE A 147 -10.67 -25.95 2.29
C ILE A 147 -9.79 -24.80 1.77
N ARG A 148 -10.37 -23.81 1.09
CA ARG A 148 -9.64 -22.64 0.58
C ARG A 148 -8.96 -21.87 1.72
N CYS A 149 -9.62 -21.71 2.87
CA CYS A 149 -9.01 -21.07 4.04
C CYS A 149 -7.70 -21.75 4.45
N HIS A 150 -7.58 -23.07 4.32
CA HIS A 150 -6.37 -23.81 4.67
C HIS A 150 -5.13 -23.40 3.84
N PHE A 151 -5.32 -22.88 2.63
CA PHE A 151 -4.23 -22.48 1.74
C PHE A 151 -3.84 -20.99 1.88
N ILE A 152 -4.60 -20.18 2.63
CA ILE A 152 -4.32 -18.73 2.81
C ILE A 152 -2.89 -18.45 3.32
N PRO A 153 -2.31 -19.21 4.28
CA PRO A 153 -0.96 -18.92 4.75
C PRO A 153 0.12 -18.95 3.66
N LEU A 154 -0.09 -19.69 2.57
CA LEU A 154 0.83 -19.75 1.43
C LEU A 154 0.67 -18.58 0.45
N ALA A 155 -0.44 -17.83 0.56
CA ALA A 155 -0.73 -16.62 -0.24
C ALA A 155 -0.29 -15.32 0.43
N CYS A 156 0.35 -15.37 1.59
CA CYS A 156 0.59 -14.21 2.44
C CYS A 156 2.06 -14.02 2.78
N GLU A 157 2.38 -12.81 3.22
CA GLU A 157 3.70 -12.46 3.77
C GLU A 157 3.56 -12.00 5.22
N GLN A 158 4.55 -12.29 6.06
CA GLN A 158 4.64 -11.73 7.41
C GLN A 158 5.35 -10.38 7.35
N MET A 159 4.72 -9.36 7.90
CA MET A 159 5.19 -7.98 7.90
C MET A 159 5.01 -7.38 9.30
N GLN A 160 6.07 -6.90 9.91
CA GLN A 160 6.04 -6.26 11.25
C GLN A 160 5.25 -7.05 12.32
N GLY A 161 5.38 -8.37 12.32
CA GLY A 161 4.71 -9.24 13.29
C GLY A 161 3.26 -9.62 12.95
N LYS A 162 2.62 -8.92 12.02
CA LYS A 162 1.30 -9.25 11.47
C LYS A 162 1.43 -9.89 10.08
N ILE A 163 0.32 -10.27 9.50
CA ILE A 163 0.25 -10.85 8.16
C ILE A 163 -0.22 -9.82 7.15
N GLY A 164 0.44 -9.77 6.00
CA GLY A 164 0.04 -8.97 4.85
C GLY A 164 -0.53 -9.83 3.74
N LEU A 165 -1.70 -9.45 3.23
CA LEU A 165 -2.30 -9.98 2.02
C LEU A 165 -2.63 -8.82 1.08
N ILE A 166 -2.07 -8.83 -0.13
CA ILE A 166 -2.44 -7.85 -1.16
C ILE A 166 -3.50 -8.45 -2.07
N SER A 167 -4.60 -7.73 -2.22
CA SER A 167 -5.69 -8.02 -3.16
C SER A 167 -5.85 -6.88 -4.16
N SER A 168 -6.53 -7.13 -5.26
CA SER A 168 -6.81 -6.15 -6.31
C SER A 168 -8.24 -6.27 -6.81
N SER A 169 -8.79 -5.16 -7.31
CA SER A 169 -10.03 -5.17 -8.09
C SER A 169 -9.89 -5.94 -9.42
N ASN A 170 -8.63 -6.19 -9.86
CA ASN A 170 -8.31 -7.09 -10.96
C ASN A 170 -7.93 -8.47 -10.40
N PRO A 171 -8.73 -9.52 -10.64
CA PRO A 171 -8.43 -10.87 -10.15
C PRO A 171 -7.08 -11.42 -10.62
N ALA A 172 -6.62 -11.03 -11.81
CA ALA A 172 -5.32 -11.48 -12.33
C ALA A 172 -4.15 -10.95 -11.49
N THR A 173 -4.24 -9.71 -11.00
CA THR A 173 -3.23 -9.11 -10.12
C THR A 173 -3.27 -9.74 -8.72
N ALA A 174 -4.47 -10.00 -8.18
CA ALA A 174 -4.60 -10.72 -6.90
C ALA A 174 -4.05 -12.14 -7.00
N ALA A 175 -4.35 -12.86 -8.08
CA ALA A 175 -3.80 -14.19 -8.35
C ALA A 175 -2.27 -14.17 -8.52
N PHE A 176 -1.73 -13.15 -9.21
CA PHE A 176 -0.29 -12.97 -9.36
C PHE A 176 0.39 -12.83 -7.99
N TYR A 177 -0.13 -11.97 -7.11
CA TYR A 177 0.42 -11.83 -5.75
C TYR A 177 0.43 -13.15 -4.98
N ALA A 178 -0.71 -13.84 -4.93
CA ALA A 178 -0.85 -15.09 -4.19
C ALA A 178 0.09 -16.18 -4.73
N LYS A 179 0.22 -16.32 -6.05
CA LYS A 179 1.13 -17.25 -6.72
C LYS A 179 2.58 -16.92 -6.45
N GLU A 180 2.96 -15.64 -6.48
CA GLU A 180 4.32 -15.21 -6.14
C GLU A 180 4.70 -15.55 -4.70
N CYS A 181 3.79 -15.38 -3.74
CA CYS A 181 4.00 -15.80 -2.36
C CYS A 181 4.25 -17.32 -2.25
N LEU A 182 3.45 -18.12 -2.96
CA LEU A 182 3.62 -19.57 -3.02
C LEU A 182 4.99 -19.95 -3.61
N LEU A 183 5.34 -19.41 -4.78
CA LEU A 183 6.59 -19.74 -5.48
C LEU A 183 7.83 -19.34 -4.66
N LYS A 184 7.81 -18.17 -4.03
CA LYS A 184 8.87 -17.74 -3.11
C LYS A 184 8.97 -18.63 -1.89
N THR A 185 7.83 -19.07 -1.33
CA THR A 185 7.78 -20.04 -0.23
C THR A 185 8.39 -21.35 -0.66
N GLN A 186 8.01 -21.91 -1.81
CA GLN A 186 8.57 -23.17 -2.34
C GLN A 186 10.09 -23.05 -2.57
N LYS A 187 10.55 -21.93 -3.10
CA LYS A 187 11.99 -21.66 -3.28
C LYS A 187 12.73 -21.69 -1.94
N THR A 188 12.24 -20.97 -0.93
CA THR A 188 12.88 -20.93 0.39
C THR A 188 12.84 -22.29 1.11
N LEU A 189 11.80 -23.09 0.87
CA LEU A 189 11.72 -24.48 1.34
C LEU A 189 12.80 -25.36 0.69
N GLY A 190 12.95 -25.28 -0.63
CA GLY A 190 13.99 -26.02 -1.37
C GLY A 190 15.41 -25.65 -0.93
N GLU A 191 15.62 -24.43 -0.44
CA GLU A 191 16.89 -23.93 0.10
C GLU A 191 17.06 -24.24 1.62
N ASN A 192 16.12 -24.93 2.25
CA ASN A 192 16.08 -25.18 3.71
C ASN A 192 16.13 -23.90 4.57
N ARG A 193 15.64 -22.77 4.05
CA ARG A 193 15.63 -21.46 4.74
C ARG A 193 14.27 -21.06 5.29
N SER A 194 13.19 -21.72 4.87
CA SER A 194 11.83 -21.40 5.32
C SER A 194 11.61 -21.93 6.74
N LYS A 195 11.26 -21.01 7.66
CA LYS A 195 10.96 -21.34 9.08
C LYS A 195 9.61 -20.75 9.54
N GLY A 196 8.71 -20.49 8.63
CA GLY A 196 7.42 -19.85 8.85
C GLY A 196 6.94 -19.18 7.58
N VAL A 197 5.90 -18.38 7.72
CA VAL A 197 5.34 -17.56 6.64
C VAL A 197 6.43 -16.72 5.98
N LEU A 198 6.34 -16.55 4.68
CA LEU A 198 7.27 -15.72 3.89
C LEU A 198 7.41 -14.35 4.54
N LYS A 199 8.65 -13.90 4.80
CA LYS A 199 8.88 -12.60 5.42
C LYS A 199 8.97 -11.50 4.37
N ASN A 200 8.24 -10.41 4.60
CA ASN A 200 8.44 -9.15 3.92
C ASN A 200 9.36 -8.27 4.75
N GLU A 201 10.43 -7.79 4.15
CA GLU A 201 11.45 -6.99 4.85
C GLU A 201 11.06 -5.52 5.02
N SER A 202 9.98 -5.08 4.36
CA SER A 202 9.50 -3.69 4.42
C SER A 202 9.10 -3.29 5.85
N ARG A 203 9.52 -2.11 6.24
CA ARG A 203 9.33 -1.54 7.58
C ARG A 203 8.03 -0.75 7.72
N SER A 204 7.19 -0.73 6.69
CA SER A 204 5.83 -0.17 6.74
C SER A 204 4.94 -0.83 5.68
N PRO A 205 3.61 -0.88 5.93
CA PRO A 205 2.64 -1.34 4.94
C PRO A 205 2.72 -0.56 3.62
N GLY A 206 2.94 0.76 3.70
CA GLY A 206 3.13 1.61 2.52
C GLY A 206 4.31 1.18 1.67
N THR A 207 5.48 1.02 2.27
CA THR A 207 6.67 0.56 1.54
C THR A 207 6.42 -0.81 0.91
N ALA A 208 5.79 -1.75 1.62
CA ALA A 208 5.49 -3.07 1.07
C ALA A 208 4.57 -3.00 -0.16
N LEU A 209 3.50 -2.20 -0.09
CA LEU A 209 2.53 -2.06 -1.17
C LEU A 209 3.16 -1.40 -2.42
N PHE A 210 3.93 -0.33 -2.25
CA PHE A 210 4.58 0.34 -3.38
C PHE A 210 5.72 -0.49 -3.98
N ARG A 211 6.45 -1.27 -3.18
CA ARG A 211 7.42 -2.25 -3.70
C ARG A 211 6.74 -3.37 -4.50
N PHE A 212 5.57 -3.82 -4.05
CA PHE A 212 4.78 -4.77 -4.85
C PHE A 212 4.33 -4.13 -6.17
N LEU A 213 3.95 -2.85 -6.18
CA LEU A 213 3.63 -2.13 -7.42
C LEU A 213 4.81 -2.06 -8.39
N ASP A 214 6.01 -1.76 -7.90
CA ASP A 214 7.22 -1.76 -8.73
C ASP A 214 7.47 -3.13 -9.36
N TYR A 215 7.31 -4.18 -8.57
CA TYR A 215 7.42 -5.55 -9.04
C TYR A 215 6.32 -5.89 -10.06
N LEU A 216 5.07 -5.54 -9.78
CA LEU A 216 3.93 -5.73 -10.68
C LEU A 216 4.16 -5.05 -12.04
N PHE A 217 4.61 -3.79 -12.03
CA PHE A 217 4.88 -3.04 -13.27
C PHE A 217 6.05 -3.63 -14.07
N SER A 218 7.06 -4.16 -13.40
CA SER A 218 8.19 -4.82 -14.07
C SER A 218 7.81 -6.14 -14.73
N MET A 219 6.88 -6.90 -14.12
CA MET A 219 6.53 -8.26 -14.56
C MET A 219 5.32 -8.31 -15.51
N LEU A 220 4.28 -7.53 -15.23
CA LEU A 220 3.01 -7.63 -15.96
C LEU A 220 2.69 -6.39 -16.79
N ASN A 221 3.29 -5.24 -16.48
CA ASN A 221 3.00 -3.94 -17.11
C ASN A 221 1.47 -3.72 -17.29
N PRO A 222 0.69 -3.66 -16.20
CA PRO A 222 -0.75 -3.63 -16.25
C PRO A 222 -1.25 -2.43 -17.05
N THR A 223 -2.09 -2.68 -18.06
CA THR A 223 -2.65 -1.64 -18.94
C THR A 223 -3.93 -1.04 -18.36
N ARG A 224 -4.59 -1.77 -17.45
CA ARG A 224 -5.81 -1.35 -16.80
C ARG A 224 -5.53 -0.70 -15.46
N GLU A 225 -6.42 0.15 -15.09
CA GLU A 225 -6.42 0.82 -13.81
C GLU A 225 -7.04 -0.10 -12.77
N GLU A 226 -6.39 -0.17 -11.61
CA GLU A 226 -6.73 -1.10 -10.55
C GLU A 226 -6.78 -0.39 -9.21
N GLN A 227 -7.60 -0.89 -8.31
CA GLN A 227 -7.52 -0.58 -6.89
C GLN A 227 -6.79 -1.75 -6.20
N LEU A 228 -5.73 -1.44 -5.47
CA LEU A 228 -5.07 -2.40 -4.62
C LEU A 228 -5.48 -2.21 -3.17
N THR A 229 -5.55 -3.32 -2.45
CA THR A 229 -5.83 -3.30 -1.01
C THR A 229 -4.85 -4.22 -0.31
N LEU A 230 -4.13 -3.68 0.67
CA LEU A 230 -3.32 -4.45 1.59
C LEU A 230 -4.12 -4.67 2.88
N TYR A 231 -4.40 -5.93 3.20
CA TYR A 231 -4.93 -6.36 4.48
C TYR A 231 -3.75 -6.72 5.38
N HIS A 232 -3.57 -5.95 6.46
CA HIS A 232 -2.52 -6.17 7.44
C HIS A 232 -3.17 -6.63 8.74
N PHE A 233 -3.05 -7.91 9.07
CA PHE A 233 -3.91 -8.53 10.07
C PHE A 233 -3.20 -9.55 10.95
N THR A 234 -3.84 -9.89 12.06
CA THR A 234 -3.49 -11.04 12.89
C THR A 234 -4.76 -11.65 13.51
N ASN A 235 -4.78 -12.97 13.60
CA ASN A 235 -5.82 -13.69 14.33
C ASN A 235 -5.34 -14.12 15.74
N PHE A 236 -4.11 -13.76 16.08
CA PHE A 236 -3.50 -14.03 17.39
C PHE A 236 -3.86 -12.96 18.39
N GLY A 237 -4.05 -13.34 19.68
CA GLY A 237 -4.41 -12.41 20.74
C GLY A 237 -5.87 -12.57 21.23
N ALA A 238 -6.36 -11.61 21.98
CA ALA A 238 -7.71 -11.65 22.56
C ALA A 238 -8.80 -11.56 21.48
N SER A 239 -8.58 -10.75 20.45
CA SER A 239 -9.48 -10.60 19.30
C SER A 239 -8.68 -10.57 18.00
N PRO A 240 -9.30 -10.94 16.86
CA PRO A 240 -8.73 -10.64 15.55
C PRO A 240 -8.54 -9.13 15.35
N GLU A 241 -7.44 -8.75 14.71
CA GLU A 241 -7.15 -7.37 14.34
C GLU A 241 -6.88 -7.30 12.84
N ALA A 242 -7.38 -6.26 12.18
CA ALA A 242 -7.11 -5.98 10.78
C ALA A 242 -7.04 -4.49 10.52
N GLU A 243 -5.99 -4.07 9.85
CA GLU A 243 -5.85 -2.75 9.26
C GLU A 243 -5.94 -2.90 7.75
N ILE A 244 -6.71 -2.03 7.10
CA ILE A 244 -6.97 -2.10 5.66
C ILE A 244 -6.39 -0.85 5.02
N TYR A 245 -5.41 -1.04 4.16
CA TYR A 245 -4.77 0.02 3.39
C TYR A 245 -5.20 -0.07 1.94
N ALA A 246 -6.09 0.81 1.53
CA ALA A 246 -6.53 0.88 0.14
C ALA A 246 -5.68 1.87 -0.64
N LEU A 247 -5.11 1.44 -1.76
CA LEU A 247 -4.52 2.32 -2.75
C LEU A 247 -5.59 2.64 -3.79
N PRO A 248 -6.14 3.87 -3.78
CA PRO A 248 -7.20 4.23 -4.71
C PRO A 248 -6.69 4.25 -6.15
N PHE A 249 -7.59 4.02 -7.07
CA PHE A 249 -7.39 4.12 -8.49
C PHE A 249 -6.60 5.36 -8.99
N PRO A 250 -6.89 6.61 -8.57
CA PRO A 250 -6.10 7.76 -8.98
C PRO A 250 -4.65 7.70 -8.52
N THR A 251 -4.41 7.12 -7.33
CA THR A 251 -3.05 6.96 -6.80
C THR A 251 -2.27 5.88 -7.56
N PHE A 252 -2.93 4.80 -7.95
CA PHE A 252 -2.33 3.79 -8.83
C PHE A 252 -1.95 4.38 -10.18
N GLN A 253 -2.84 5.15 -10.81
CA GLN A 253 -2.58 5.86 -12.06
C GLN A 253 -1.40 6.84 -11.94
N PHE A 254 -1.42 7.68 -10.92
CA PHE A 254 -0.35 8.64 -10.67
C PHE A 254 0.99 7.92 -10.48
N TYR A 255 1.03 6.84 -9.69
CA TYR A 255 2.26 6.11 -9.46
C TYR A 255 2.80 5.45 -10.75
N ARG A 256 1.91 4.86 -11.56
CA ARG A 256 2.28 4.35 -12.89
C ARG A 256 2.85 5.45 -13.78
N GLU A 257 2.26 6.64 -13.78
CA GLU A 257 2.78 7.80 -14.52
C GLU A 257 4.15 8.22 -13.99
N ALA A 258 4.33 8.30 -12.68
CA ALA A 258 5.60 8.66 -12.04
C ALA A 258 6.74 7.66 -12.34
N ARG A 259 6.42 6.40 -12.64
CA ARG A 259 7.39 5.36 -13.03
C ARG A 259 7.77 5.38 -14.53
N ARG A 260 7.15 6.24 -15.34
CA ARG A 260 7.55 6.37 -16.76
C ARG A 260 8.97 6.91 -16.88
N PRO A 261 9.76 6.46 -17.88
CA PRO A 261 11.15 6.87 -18.04
C PRO A 261 11.39 8.38 -17.98
N VAL A 262 10.42 9.18 -18.46
CA VAL A 262 10.50 10.65 -18.47
C VAL A 262 10.47 11.28 -17.06
N TYR A 263 9.86 10.61 -16.08
CA TYR A 263 9.72 11.09 -14.71
C TYR A 263 10.48 10.26 -13.69
N ALA A 264 10.86 9.03 -14.04
CA ALA A 264 11.38 8.03 -13.09
C ALA A 264 12.62 8.53 -12.35
N GLU A 265 13.54 9.23 -12.99
CA GLU A 265 14.74 9.76 -12.32
C GLU A 265 14.38 10.78 -11.25
N CYS A 266 13.56 11.78 -11.60
CA CYS A 266 13.08 12.81 -10.68
C CYS A 266 12.31 12.20 -9.51
N TRP A 267 11.37 11.31 -9.81
CA TRP A 267 10.54 10.63 -8.81
C TRP A 267 11.37 9.76 -7.88
N ASN A 268 12.28 8.94 -8.39
CA ASN A 268 13.11 8.06 -7.56
C ASN A 268 14.01 8.83 -6.60
N LYS A 269 14.62 9.95 -7.04
CA LYS A 269 15.43 10.81 -6.17
C LYS A 269 14.57 11.41 -5.04
N PHE A 270 13.38 11.89 -5.40
CA PHE A 270 12.43 12.43 -4.42
C PHE A 270 12.00 11.37 -3.40
N ILE A 271 11.62 10.16 -3.84
CA ILE A 271 11.26 9.05 -2.97
C ILE A 271 12.43 8.62 -2.09
N ALA A 272 13.63 8.48 -2.65
CA ALA A 272 14.82 8.07 -1.91
C ALA A 272 15.12 9.00 -0.72
N ALA A 273 14.98 10.30 -0.90
CA ALA A 273 15.19 11.28 0.18
C ALA A 273 14.16 11.19 1.32
N HIS A 274 13.02 10.52 1.09
CA HIS A 274 11.92 10.44 2.05
C HIS A 274 11.82 9.09 2.77
N TYR A 275 12.84 8.22 2.65
CA TYR A 275 12.95 7.05 3.52
C TYR A 275 13.36 7.47 4.93
N ARG A 276 12.81 6.79 5.92
CA ARG A 276 13.03 7.02 7.35
C ARG A 276 13.27 5.70 8.06
N THR A 277 14.09 5.74 9.09
CA THR A 277 14.41 4.58 9.93
C THR A 277 14.56 4.97 11.38
N THR A 278 14.17 4.07 12.28
CA THR A 278 14.44 4.18 13.72
C THR A 278 15.73 3.46 14.13
N GLU A 279 16.33 2.70 13.24
CA GLU A 279 17.59 1.97 13.51
C GLU A 279 18.79 2.91 13.64
N TYR A 280 18.79 4.01 12.87
CA TYR A 280 19.88 4.97 12.81
C TYR A 280 19.35 6.37 13.15
N LYS A 281 19.74 6.91 14.30
CA LYS A 281 19.24 8.20 14.79
C LYS A 281 19.57 9.41 13.90
N ASN A 282 20.67 9.35 13.14
CA ASN A 282 21.19 10.47 12.34
C ASN A 282 21.51 10.02 10.91
N ALA A 283 20.57 9.34 10.26
CA ALA A 283 20.74 8.95 8.86
C ALA A 283 20.39 10.13 7.93
N THR A 284 21.37 10.58 7.15
CA THR A 284 21.21 11.65 6.16
C THR A 284 21.37 11.11 4.75
N TYR A 285 20.43 11.44 3.87
CA TYR A 285 20.50 11.03 2.47
C TYR A 285 21.51 11.90 1.69
N GLN A 286 22.42 11.25 1.00
CA GLN A 286 23.39 11.86 0.07
C GLN A 286 22.96 11.56 -1.37
N MET A 287 22.32 12.52 -1.99
CA MET A 287 21.67 12.36 -3.29
C MET A 287 22.63 12.04 -4.43
N GLU A 288 23.80 12.68 -4.47
CA GLU A 288 24.80 12.46 -5.52
C GLU A 288 25.29 11.01 -5.59
N ARG A 289 25.27 10.30 -4.45
CA ARG A 289 25.71 8.92 -4.32
C ARG A 289 24.58 7.93 -4.20
N ASN A 290 23.32 8.40 -4.07
CA ASN A 290 22.13 7.60 -3.77
C ASN A 290 22.34 6.66 -2.56
N VAL A 291 22.83 7.20 -1.45
CA VAL A 291 23.11 6.46 -0.22
C VAL A 291 22.64 7.23 1.01
N PHE A 292 22.34 6.51 2.09
CA PHE A 292 22.25 7.13 3.40
C PHE A 292 23.57 7.01 4.14
N VAL A 293 23.93 8.05 4.87
CA VAL A 293 25.09 8.05 5.76
C VAL A 293 24.57 8.21 7.19
N ALA A 294 24.84 7.22 8.01
CA ALA A 294 24.50 7.21 9.43
C ALA A 294 25.75 7.24 10.28
N THR A 295 25.74 8.02 11.35
CA THR A 295 26.85 8.09 12.30
C THR A 295 26.42 7.50 13.64
N GLU A 296 27.01 6.37 14.03
CA GLU A 296 26.82 5.72 15.31
C GLU A 296 28.16 5.67 16.09
N LYS A 297 28.15 6.14 17.34
CA LYS A 297 29.29 6.00 18.29
C LYS A 297 30.69 6.31 17.68
N LYS A 298 30.77 7.31 16.77
CA LYS A 298 31.97 7.74 16.04
C LYS A 298 32.32 6.91 14.78
N GLU A 299 31.51 5.91 14.42
CA GLU A 299 31.67 5.20 13.17
C GLU A 299 30.65 5.70 12.15
N THR A 300 31.09 5.93 10.93
CA THR A 300 30.22 6.33 9.83
C THR A 300 29.93 5.13 8.96
N ARG A 301 28.65 4.77 8.81
CA ARG A 301 28.19 3.69 7.94
C ARG A 301 27.48 4.28 6.73
N THR A 302 27.83 3.78 5.56
CA THR A 302 27.13 4.08 4.30
C THR A 302 26.15 2.94 4.03
N LEU A 303 24.89 3.30 3.78
CA LEU A 303 23.76 2.38 3.57
C LEU A 303 23.30 2.54 2.12
N SER A 304 23.37 1.45 1.36
CA SER A 304 23.01 1.42 -0.05
C SER A 304 21.48 1.34 -0.26
N GLU A 305 21.04 1.50 -1.49
CA GLU A 305 19.64 1.35 -1.87
C GLU A 305 19.09 -0.04 -1.50
N ASP A 306 19.89 -1.10 -1.62
CA ASP A 306 19.52 -2.45 -1.22
C ASP A 306 19.16 -2.57 0.27
N GLU A 307 19.65 -1.65 1.11
CA GLU A 307 19.34 -1.60 2.53
C GLU A 307 18.18 -0.65 2.83
N PHE A 308 18.22 0.60 2.34
CA PHE A 308 17.23 1.61 2.72
C PHE A 308 15.88 1.50 1.98
N GLN A 309 15.81 0.83 0.84
CA GLN A 309 14.57 0.62 0.10
C GLN A 309 13.47 -0.13 0.88
N TYR A 310 13.81 -0.77 1.99
CA TYR A 310 12.87 -1.45 2.88
C TYR A 310 12.40 -0.58 4.04
N TRP A 311 13.00 0.58 4.25
CA TRP A 311 12.61 1.46 5.34
C TRP A 311 11.20 2.04 5.13
N SER A 312 10.64 2.63 6.18
CA SER A 312 9.38 3.37 6.04
C SER A 312 9.59 4.57 5.12
N ASN A 313 8.67 4.78 4.17
CA ASN A 313 8.71 5.91 3.28
C ASN A 313 7.55 6.87 3.57
N ALA A 314 7.88 8.12 3.92
CA ALA A 314 6.89 9.12 4.31
C ALA A 314 5.91 9.47 3.16
N ILE A 315 6.40 9.49 1.92
CA ILE A 315 5.55 9.79 0.74
C ILE A 315 4.56 8.65 0.47
N TYR A 316 5.02 7.40 0.54
CA TYR A 316 4.14 6.24 0.35
C TYR A 316 3.06 6.17 1.42
N ASN A 317 3.40 6.44 2.68
CA ASN A 317 2.44 6.47 3.77
C ASN A 317 1.39 7.58 3.57
N LYS A 318 1.81 8.78 3.12
CA LYS A 318 0.90 9.88 2.80
C LYS A 318 -0.04 9.54 1.63
N LEU A 319 0.49 8.97 0.55
CA LEU A 319 -0.30 8.56 -0.60
C LEU A 319 -1.36 7.52 -0.24
N MET A 320 -1.02 6.53 0.60
CA MET A 320 -1.98 5.53 1.08
C MET A 320 -3.08 6.13 1.96
N ARG A 321 -2.75 7.14 2.76
CA ARG A 321 -3.71 7.83 3.64
C ARG A 321 -4.47 8.95 2.92
N ASN A 322 -4.29 9.12 1.61
CA ASN A 322 -4.83 10.22 0.82
C ASN A 322 -4.43 11.60 1.38
N GLN A 323 -3.26 11.69 2.01
CA GLN A 323 -2.70 12.96 2.50
C GLN A 323 -1.93 13.66 1.39
N SER A 324 -1.90 14.99 1.43
CA SER A 324 -1.19 15.80 0.42
C SER A 324 0.33 15.66 0.57
N ILE A 325 1.02 15.50 -0.58
CA ILE A 325 2.49 15.52 -0.67
C ILE A 325 3.01 16.84 -1.26
N VAL A 326 2.15 17.83 -1.47
CA VAL A 326 2.54 19.13 -2.09
C VAL A 326 3.55 19.87 -1.21
N LYS A 327 3.41 19.81 0.11
CA LYS A 327 4.36 20.42 1.06
C LYS A 327 5.76 19.81 0.93
N GLU A 328 5.85 18.49 0.80
CA GLU A 328 7.12 17.78 0.61
C GLU A 328 7.76 18.11 -0.73
N ILE A 329 6.96 18.17 -1.80
CA ILE A 329 7.43 18.59 -3.13
C ILE A 329 7.92 20.05 -3.08
N ARG A 330 7.20 20.96 -2.39
CA ARG A 330 7.64 22.35 -2.20
C ARG A 330 9.01 22.43 -1.51
N LYS A 331 9.17 21.73 -0.37
CA LYS A 331 10.45 21.69 0.36
C LYS A 331 11.57 21.14 -0.51
N TRP A 332 11.29 20.07 -1.24
CA TRP A 332 12.23 19.47 -2.19
C TRP A 332 12.62 20.43 -3.31
N SER A 333 11.66 21.17 -3.86
CA SER A 333 11.87 22.05 -5.01
C SER A 333 12.74 23.27 -4.73
N ILE A 334 13.05 23.60 -3.47
CA ILE A 334 13.97 24.68 -3.11
C ILE A 334 15.36 24.38 -3.67
N ASP A 335 15.87 23.16 -3.44
CA ASP A 335 17.23 22.76 -3.80
C ASP A 335 17.28 21.82 -5.00
N GLN A 336 16.17 21.19 -5.36
CA GLN A 336 16.12 20.11 -6.32
C GLN A 336 15.01 20.27 -7.33
N PHE A 337 15.29 19.88 -8.56
CA PHE A 337 14.29 19.89 -9.62
C PHE A 337 13.19 18.83 -9.35
N PHE A 338 11.92 19.26 -9.51
CA PHE A 338 10.76 18.36 -9.56
C PHE A 338 9.94 18.69 -10.82
N ASP A 339 9.68 17.71 -11.68
CA ASP A 339 8.98 17.94 -12.95
C ASP A 339 7.55 18.41 -12.73
N PHE A 340 7.23 19.63 -13.16
CA PHE A 340 5.91 20.23 -12.95
C PHE A 340 4.79 19.48 -13.68
N ARG A 341 5.09 18.76 -14.77
CA ARG A 341 4.09 17.94 -15.48
C ARG A 341 3.68 16.75 -14.61
N LEU A 342 4.61 16.16 -13.85
CA LEU A 342 4.31 15.13 -12.87
C LEU A 342 3.51 15.70 -11.69
N LEU A 343 3.88 16.89 -11.19
CA LEU A 343 3.08 17.58 -10.17
C LEU A 343 1.66 17.87 -10.68
N LYS A 344 1.52 18.38 -11.91
CA LYS A 344 0.20 18.63 -12.55
C LYS A 344 -0.64 17.35 -12.60
N CYS A 345 -0.05 16.22 -12.96
CA CYS A 345 -0.72 14.91 -12.93
C CYS A 345 -1.24 14.58 -11.52
N TYR A 346 -0.42 14.77 -10.47
CA TYR A 346 -0.81 14.60 -9.07
C TYR A 346 -1.96 15.52 -8.66
N LEU A 347 -1.84 16.80 -8.95
CA LEU A 347 -2.83 17.82 -8.58
C LEU A 347 -4.20 17.56 -9.20
N ILE A 348 -4.25 17.19 -10.48
CA ILE A 348 -5.51 16.92 -11.19
C ILE A 348 -6.13 15.62 -10.69
N ASN A 349 -5.37 14.53 -10.68
CA ASN A 349 -5.94 13.19 -10.46
C ASN A 349 -6.19 12.87 -8.98
N ILE A 350 -5.34 13.36 -8.07
CA ILE A 350 -5.45 13.02 -6.64
C ILE A 350 -6.00 14.19 -5.83
N ARG A 351 -5.57 15.43 -6.12
CA ARG A 351 -6.03 16.60 -5.37
C ARG A 351 -7.27 17.25 -5.97
N HIS A 352 -7.71 16.81 -7.15
CA HIS A 352 -8.86 17.34 -7.87
C HIS A 352 -8.79 18.85 -8.13
N MET A 353 -7.55 19.36 -8.26
CA MET A 353 -7.33 20.76 -8.63
C MET A 353 -7.70 20.97 -10.10
N LYS A 354 -8.43 22.03 -10.39
CA LYS A 354 -8.85 22.34 -11.76
C LYS A 354 -7.62 22.68 -12.61
N ASN A 355 -7.65 22.25 -13.87
CA ASN A 355 -6.56 22.57 -14.81
C ASN A 355 -6.38 24.09 -14.99
N GLU A 356 -7.47 24.85 -15.03
CA GLU A 356 -7.49 26.30 -15.14
C GLU A 356 -6.81 26.99 -13.93
N THR A 357 -6.94 26.41 -12.72
CA THR A 357 -6.23 26.86 -11.53
C THR A 357 -4.72 26.73 -11.71
N ILE A 358 -4.27 25.55 -12.18
CA ILE A 358 -2.85 25.26 -12.40
C ILE A 358 -2.27 26.17 -13.48
N GLU A 359 -2.99 26.34 -14.60
CA GLU A 359 -2.58 27.23 -15.69
C GLU A 359 -2.48 28.69 -15.23
N LYS A 360 -3.41 29.15 -14.40
CA LYS A 360 -3.36 30.50 -13.85
C LYS A 360 -2.19 30.69 -12.89
N ILE A 361 -1.89 29.69 -12.06
CA ILE A 361 -0.71 29.71 -11.19
C ILE A 361 0.59 29.78 -12.02
N GLN A 362 0.68 29.00 -13.11
CA GLN A 362 1.83 29.05 -14.02
C GLN A 362 1.99 30.42 -14.67
N GLN A 363 0.90 31.05 -15.14
CA GLN A 363 0.94 32.40 -15.71
C GLN A 363 1.44 33.42 -14.70
N ILE A 364 1.03 33.34 -13.44
CA ILE A 364 1.53 34.21 -12.37
C ILE A 364 3.03 33.96 -12.11
N ALA A 365 3.47 32.70 -12.09
CA ALA A 365 4.88 32.35 -11.94
C ALA A 365 5.71 32.86 -13.10
N ASP A 366 5.25 32.70 -14.35
CA ASP A 366 5.94 33.21 -15.56
C ASP A 366 6.06 34.72 -15.54
N PHE A 367 5.01 35.45 -15.14
CA PHE A 367 5.09 36.91 -14.97
C PHE A 367 6.13 37.29 -13.93
N ILE A 368 6.12 36.64 -12.74
CA ILE A 368 7.09 36.96 -11.68
C ILE A 368 8.52 36.75 -12.20
N LEU A 369 8.80 35.66 -12.90
CA LEU A 369 10.14 35.36 -13.40
C LEU A 369 10.61 36.26 -14.55
N SER A 370 9.69 36.75 -15.38
CA SER A 370 10.03 37.61 -16.51
C SER A 370 10.21 39.08 -16.14
N HIS A 371 9.68 39.51 -14.98
CA HIS A 371 9.62 40.93 -14.63
C HIS A 371 10.40 41.35 -13.38
N PHE A 372 10.84 40.34 -12.56
CA PHE A 372 11.60 40.65 -11.35
C PHE A 372 13.07 40.24 -11.51
N GLU A 373 13.97 41.19 -11.21
CA GLU A 373 15.41 40.92 -11.14
C GLU A 373 15.75 40.02 -9.93
N GLU A 374 16.92 39.42 -9.90
CA GLU A 374 17.36 38.45 -8.88
C GLU A 374 17.18 38.97 -7.44
N THR A 375 17.53 40.19 -7.16
CA THR A 375 17.37 40.81 -5.84
C THR A 375 15.91 41.00 -5.43
N GLN A 376 15.04 41.29 -6.39
CA GLN A 376 13.60 41.41 -6.19
C GLN A 376 12.97 40.01 -6.05
N MET A 377 13.46 39.00 -6.79
CA MET A 377 13.02 37.62 -6.72
C MET A 377 13.22 37.05 -5.31
N LYS A 378 14.37 37.28 -4.67
CA LYS A 378 14.58 36.90 -3.27
C LYS A 378 13.47 37.45 -2.36
N LYS A 379 13.12 38.73 -2.50
CA LYS A 379 12.06 39.36 -1.71
C LYS A 379 10.66 38.76 -2.01
N VAL A 380 10.38 38.45 -3.27
CA VAL A 380 9.13 37.83 -3.69
C VAL A 380 9.00 36.46 -3.05
N LEU A 381 10.04 35.62 -3.14
CA LEU A 381 10.07 34.25 -2.56
C LEU A 381 9.98 34.32 -1.03
N THR A 382 10.73 35.16 -0.36
CA THR A 382 10.64 35.34 1.10
C THR A 382 9.24 35.78 1.51
N THR A 383 8.63 36.74 0.79
CA THR A 383 7.25 37.17 1.09
C THR A 383 6.23 36.03 0.90
N LEU A 384 6.37 35.27 -0.18
CA LEU A 384 5.44 34.17 -0.49
C LEU A 384 5.59 32.98 0.49
N ASN A 385 6.83 32.65 0.88
CA ASN A 385 7.08 31.65 1.92
C ASN A 385 6.51 32.06 3.29
N ALA A 386 6.57 33.35 3.64
CA ALA A 386 6.04 33.87 4.90
C ALA A 386 4.50 33.98 4.95
N VAL A 387 3.79 33.60 3.89
CA VAL A 387 2.31 33.62 3.87
C VAL A 387 1.74 32.54 4.78
N LYS A 388 1.00 32.95 5.82
CA LYS A 388 0.41 32.05 6.84
C LYS A 388 -1.12 31.96 6.79
N ASN A 389 -1.79 32.66 5.88
CA ASN A 389 -3.25 32.61 5.74
C ASN A 389 -3.72 33.08 4.36
N SER A 390 -4.99 32.80 4.05
CA SER A 390 -5.61 33.14 2.76
C SER A 390 -5.58 34.65 2.47
N PHE A 391 -5.77 35.52 3.50
CA PHE A 391 -5.77 36.96 3.32
C PHE A 391 -4.40 37.46 2.83
N MET A 392 -3.30 36.94 3.41
CA MET A 392 -1.94 37.33 2.97
C MET A 392 -1.68 36.85 1.54
N LEU A 393 -2.09 35.66 1.16
CA LEU A 393 -1.94 35.15 -0.21
C LEU A 393 -2.75 36.00 -1.20
N ARG A 394 -3.99 36.33 -0.88
CA ARG A 394 -4.85 37.21 -1.70
C ARG A 394 -4.21 38.56 -1.92
N ARG A 395 -3.69 39.17 -0.84
CA ARG A 395 -3.00 40.47 -0.91
C ARG A 395 -1.72 40.41 -1.77
N PHE A 396 -0.96 39.31 -1.65
CA PHE A 396 0.21 39.06 -2.47
C PHE A 396 -0.16 39.02 -3.97
N ILE A 397 -1.13 38.19 -4.35
CA ILE A 397 -1.55 38.02 -5.74
C ILE A 397 -2.10 39.34 -6.30
N LEU A 398 -2.93 40.06 -5.54
CA LEU A 398 -3.46 41.35 -6.00
C LEU A 398 -2.35 42.36 -6.26
N ARG A 399 -1.28 42.35 -5.46
CA ARG A 399 -0.10 43.20 -5.72
C ARG A 399 0.60 42.85 -7.04
N ILE A 400 0.82 41.52 -7.29
CA ILE A 400 1.38 41.05 -8.55
C ILE A 400 0.53 41.45 -9.76
N VAL A 401 -0.80 41.32 -9.64
CA VAL A 401 -1.74 41.75 -10.70
C VAL A 401 -1.67 43.24 -10.96
N ALA A 402 -1.57 44.06 -9.91
CA ALA A 402 -1.44 45.49 -10.06
C ALA A 402 -0.10 45.90 -10.73
N GLU A 403 1.00 45.24 -10.34
CA GLU A 403 2.32 45.46 -10.97
C GLU A 403 2.30 45.08 -12.45
N ASN A 404 1.68 43.92 -12.81
CA ASN A 404 1.51 43.56 -14.21
C ASN A 404 0.70 44.58 -15.02
N TYR A 405 -0.41 45.08 -14.48
CA TYR A 405 -1.23 46.05 -15.17
C TYR A 405 -0.50 47.36 -15.42
N GLN A 406 0.29 47.82 -14.45
CA GLN A 406 1.11 49.01 -14.59
C GLN A 406 2.21 48.87 -15.66
N GLN A 407 2.77 47.67 -15.80
CA GLN A 407 3.88 47.46 -16.74
C GLN A 407 3.40 47.07 -18.13
N ASN A 408 2.42 46.20 -18.27
CA ASN A 408 2.00 45.62 -19.53
C ASN A 408 0.66 46.14 -20.04
N GLY A 409 -0.16 46.77 -19.19
CA GLY A 409 -1.51 47.19 -19.54
C GLY A 409 -2.50 46.03 -19.76
N GLU A 410 -2.07 44.81 -19.60
CA GLU A 410 -2.87 43.59 -19.79
C GLU A 410 -3.33 43.00 -18.45
N LEU A 411 -4.44 42.26 -18.49
CA LEU A 411 -5.02 41.67 -17.30
C LEU A 411 -4.44 40.24 -17.07
N LEU A 412 -3.57 40.10 -16.08
CA LEU A 412 -2.99 38.80 -15.71
C LEU A 412 -4.02 37.87 -15.08
N VAL A 413 -4.90 38.40 -14.23
CA VAL A 413 -5.94 37.63 -13.50
C VAL A 413 -7.25 38.40 -13.60
N SER A 414 -8.26 37.80 -14.22
CA SER A 414 -9.63 38.33 -14.22
C SER A 414 -10.33 38.09 -12.88
N VAL A 415 -11.45 38.79 -12.64
CA VAL A 415 -12.30 38.54 -11.46
C VAL A 415 -12.78 37.09 -11.43
N ASN A 416 -13.13 36.53 -12.60
CA ASN A 416 -13.54 35.14 -12.74
C ASN A 416 -12.40 34.18 -12.35
N ASP A 417 -11.16 34.40 -12.81
CA ASP A 417 -10.00 33.60 -12.44
C ASP A 417 -9.74 33.65 -10.93
N TYR A 418 -9.87 34.84 -10.35
CA TYR A 418 -9.63 35.06 -8.94
C TYR A 418 -10.63 34.28 -8.06
N VAL A 419 -11.92 34.35 -8.39
CA VAL A 419 -12.99 33.75 -7.57
C VAL A 419 -13.11 32.24 -7.81
N ASN A 420 -13.07 31.79 -9.07
CA ASN A 420 -13.41 30.41 -9.41
C ASN A 420 -12.19 29.46 -9.47
N TYR A 421 -10.97 30.02 -9.63
CA TYR A 421 -9.79 29.20 -9.82
C TYR A 421 -8.72 29.41 -8.73
N LEU A 422 -8.38 30.66 -8.36
CA LEU A 422 -7.35 30.89 -7.36
C LEU A 422 -7.87 30.78 -5.93
N PHE A 423 -9.09 31.23 -5.67
CA PHE A 423 -9.68 31.26 -4.33
C PHE A 423 -11.13 30.75 -4.31
N PRO A 424 -11.42 29.55 -4.83
CA PRO A 424 -12.74 28.97 -4.72
C PRO A 424 -13.06 28.66 -3.24
N ASP A 425 -14.35 28.66 -2.87
CA ASP A 425 -14.80 28.45 -1.48
C ASP A 425 -14.32 27.12 -0.88
N THR A 426 -14.14 26.10 -1.72
CA THR A 426 -13.68 24.74 -1.30
C THR A 426 -12.17 24.54 -1.49
N GLY A 427 -11.43 25.55 -2.00
CA GLY A 427 -10.02 25.42 -2.31
C GLY A 427 -9.10 25.64 -1.11
N SER A 428 -7.95 24.95 -1.10
CA SER A 428 -6.90 25.15 -0.12
C SER A 428 -5.96 26.29 -0.57
N TRP A 429 -6.01 27.44 0.10
CA TRP A 429 -5.08 28.53 -0.14
C TRP A 429 -3.62 28.11 0.06
N ALA A 430 -3.37 27.18 0.99
CA ALA A 430 -2.03 26.69 1.26
C ALA A 430 -1.49 25.85 0.08
N GLU A 431 -2.31 24.97 -0.50
CA GLU A 431 -1.91 24.26 -1.72
C GLU A 431 -1.70 25.23 -2.91
N THR A 432 -2.56 26.24 -3.08
CA THR A 432 -2.37 27.27 -4.13
C THR A 432 -1.02 28.00 -3.96
N ARG A 433 -0.66 28.40 -2.72
CA ARG A 433 0.64 29.01 -2.40
C ARG A 433 1.78 28.05 -2.73
N ASP A 434 1.70 26.82 -2.27
CA ASP A 434 2.77 25.83 -2.42
C ASP A 434 2.99 25.48 -3.89
N VAL A 435 1.93 25.33 -4.68
CA VAL A 435 2.03 25.07 -6.13
C VAL A 435 2.65 26.27 -6.85
N LEU A 436 2.33 27.51 -6.45
CA LEU A 436 2.96 28.71 -7.00
C LEU A 436 4.46 28.76 -6.69
N LEU A 437 4.85 28.44 -5.45
CA LEU A 437 6.27 28.34 -5.07
C LEU A 437 7.00 27.27 -5.89
N ILE A 438 6.41 26.08 -6.03
CA ILE A 438 6.99 24.99 -6.83
C ILE A 438 7.15 25.42 -8.30
N ALA A 439 6.15 26.11 -8.88
CA ALA A 439 6.21 26.59 -10.25
C ALA A 439 7.37 27.59 -10.45
N ILE A 440 7.59 28.48 -9.48
CA ILE A 440 8.69 29.43 -9.52
C ILE A 440 10.04 28.70 -9.36
N TYR A 441 10.19 27.82 -8.35
CA TYR A 441 11.44 27.09 -8.12
C TYR A 441 11.80 26.20 -9.33
N GLN A 442 10.85 25.50 -9.92
CA GLN A 442 11.12 24.70 -11.11
C GLN A 442 11.70 25.53 -12.25
N LYS A 443 11.09 26.69 -12.54
CA LYS A 443 11.58 27.61 -13.58
C LYS A 443 12.98 28.14 -13.26
N LEU A 444 13.27 28.46 -12.00
CA LEU A 444 14.60 28.84 -11.57
C LEU A 444 15.64 27.76 -11.83
N HIS A 445 15.28 26.47 -11.55
CA HIS A 445 16.13 25.33 -11.89
C HIS A 445 16.34 25.17 -13.40
N GLU A 446 15.30 25.35 -14.21
CA GLU A 446 15.39 25.31 -15.69
C GLU A 446 16.30 26.41 -16.24
N LEU A 447 16.30 27.60 -15.61
CA LEU A 447 17.16 28.75 -15.97
C LEU A 447 18.55 28.66 -15.31
N HIS A 448 18.85 27.65 -14.51
CA HIS A 448 20.07 27.51 -13.71
C HIS A 448 20.34 28.70 -12.77
N LEU A 449 19.30 29.37 -12.30
CA LEU A 449 19.35 30.44 -11.34
C LEU A 449 19.20 29.90 -9.92
N LYS A 450 20.13 30.28 -9.02
CA LYS A 450 20.01 30.00 -7.59
C LYS A 450 19.64 31.30 -6.88
N VAL A 451 18.54 31.27 -6.14
CA VAL A 451 18.13 32.38 -5.28
C VAL A 451 18.22 31.86 -3.85
N ASP A 452 19.17 32.41 -3.08
CA ASP A 452 19.29 32.11 -1.65
C ASP A 452 18.08 32.66 -0.90
N VAL A 453 17.18 31.80 -0.50
CA VAL A 453 16.06 32.11 0.38
C VAL A 453 16.42 31.60 1.78
N ASP A 454 16.40 32.49 2.77
CA ASP A 454 16.54 32.09 4.17
C ASP A 454 15.33 31.20 4.55
N VAL A 455 15.58 29.91 4.68
CA VAL A 455 14.56 28.88 4.93
C VAL A 455 14.41 28.59 6.44
N ASP A 456 15.20 29.25 7.28
CA ASP A 456 15.33 28.99 8.73
C ASP A 456 14.07 29.28 9.58
N GLU A 457 12.98 29.75 8.98
CA GLU A 457 11.67 29.91 9.66
C GLU A 457 10.56 28.97 9.13
N LEU A 458 10.89 27.94 8.40
CA LEU A 458 9.90 26.98 7.89
C LEU A 458 9.68 25.85 8.91
N ASP A 459 8.72 26.11 9.81
CA ASP A 459 7.97 25.11 10.61
C ASP A 459 8.80 23.97 11.21
N GLU A 460 9.45 24.22 12.36
CA GLU A 460 9.89 23.14 13.30
C GLU A 460 8.70 22.41 13.96
N ASP A 461 7.48 22.91 13.83
CA ASP A 461 6.32 22.42 14.56
C ASP A 461 5.66 21.14 14.00
N ASP A 462 6.09 20.59 12.86
CA ASP A 462 5.43 19.44 12.20
C ASP A 462 6.26 18.12 12.26
N PHE A 463 7.28 18.03 13.12
CA PHE A 463 8.08 16.80 13.24
C PHE A 463 7.64 15.84 14.34
N VAL A 464 6.54 16.14 15.04
CA VAL A 464 6.10 15.36 16.21
C VAL A 464 4.79 14.72 15.90
N ASP A 465 4.42 14.04 15.01
CA ASP A 465 3.26 13.13 14.95
C ASP A 465 3.31 12.27 13.70
N ASP A 466 4.12 11.20 13.67
CA ASP A 466 3.89 10.03 12.79
C ASP A 466 4.88 8.89 13.10
N ILE A 467 5.18 8.66 14.40
CA ILE A 467 5.78 7.39 14.84
C ILE A 467 4.87 6.80 15.93
N ASP A 468 3.78 6.16 15.50
CA ASP A 468 3.09 5.12 16.29
C ASP A 468 2.77 3.93 15.37
#